data_e90cde07c1887306b557bf31dbef51d8
#
_entry.id   e90cde07c1887306b557bf31dbef51d8
#
_cell.length_a   1.000
_cell.length_b   1.000
_cell.length_c   1.000
_cell.angle_alpha   90.00
_cell.angle_beta   90.00
_cell.angle_gamma   90.00
#
_symmetry.space_group_name_H-M   'P 1'
#
loop_
_entity.id
_entity.type
_entity.pdbx_description
1 polymer ?
#
loop_
_entity_poly.entity_id
_entity_poly.type
_entity_poly.pdbx_seq_one_letter_code
_entity_poly.pdbx_strand_id
1 'polypeptide(L)'
;MTVATPETVRDAPTRRGGVRALWAGNPWAVVQRGLIAARSSSWVVILSGFFEPVFYLLSMGIGLGALVGDVRVSADVSVPYAAYIAPALLAVSAMNGAIYDSTWNVFFKLNYGKLYEGMLATSLGPLDVALGEILYALLRGLLYACGFMIIMQIAGLNLAATAILALSAVLLIAFGFASLGMAVTSYMKTFQHMDWINIVLLPMFLFSATLYPIAIYPQWIQSVIMAFPLWHGVELIRALTTGAYSTAMIWHVLYYVAMIGVGLVFTTKRLRALFLD
;
A
#
# COMPACT_ATOMS: atom_id res chain seq x y z
N MET A 1 -28.17 4.67 -62.73
CA MET A 1 -27.49 5.50 -61.73
C MET A 1 -28.28 5.38 -60.44
N THR A 2 -27.90 4.49 -59.58
CA THR A 2 -28.57 4.21 -58.27
C THR A 2 -27.81 5.03 -57.22
N VAL A 3 -28.47 6.02 -56.66
CA VAL A 3 -27.92 6.87 -55.57
C VAL A 3 -27.96 6.05 -54.31
N ALA A 4 -26.79 5.76 -53.73
CA ALA A 4 -26.66 5.11 -52.44
C ALA A 4 -27.14 6.06 -51.31
N THR A 5 -28.06 5.57 -50.49
CA THR A 5 -28.53 6.21 -49.28
C THR A 5 -27.38 6.31 -48.28
N PRO A 6 -27.22 7.42 -47.54
CA PRO A 6 -26.19 7.54 -46.52
C PRO A 6 -26.46 6.56 -45.37
N GLU A 7 -25.48 5.70 -45.10
CA GLU A 7 -25.46 4.83 -43.94
C GLU A 7 -25.64 5.69 -42.64
N THR A 8 -26.59 5.23 -41.85
CA THR A 8 -26.87 5.75 -40.52
C THR A 8 -25.58 5.84 -39.71
N VAL A 9 -25.16 7.07 -39.41
CA VAL A 9 -24.16 7.36 -38.36
C VAL A 9 -24.62 6.65 -37.11
N ARG A 10 -23.91 5.58 -36.71
CA ARG A 10 -24.12 4.94 -35.42
C ARG A 10 -23.91 5.99 -34.36
N ASP A 11 -24.98 6.31 -33.65
CA ASP A 11 -24.93 7.21 -32.47
C ASP A 11 -23.80 6.77 -31.55
N ALA A 12 -22.87 7.67 -31.31
CA ALA A 12 -21.84 7.47 -30.31
C ALA A 12 -22.53 7.17 -28.97
N PRO A 13 -22.03 6.19 -28.18
CA PRO A 13 -22.69 5.82 -26.95
C PRO A 13 -22.84 7.05 -26.05
N THR A 14 -24.09 7.41 -25.78
CA THR A 14 -24.44 8.54 -24.91
C THR A 14 -23.65 8.44 -23.61
N ARG A 15 -22.85 9.47 -23.29
CA ARG A 15 -22.10 9.58 -22.04
C ARG A 15 -23.07 9.32 -20.88
N ARG A 16 -22.88 8.22 -20.16
CA ARG A 16 -23.71 7.85 -19.03
C ARG A 16 -23.50 8.90 -17.94
N GLY A 17 -24.52 9.73 -17.67
CA GLY A 17 -24.50 10.71 -16.59
C GLY A 17 -24.73 10.05 -15.21
N GLY A 18 -24.27 10.71 -14.14
CA GLY A 18 -24.52 10.30 -12.76
C GLY A 18 -23.51 9.30 -12.19
N VAL A 19 -23.91 8.54 -11.17
CA VAL A 19 -23.06 7.58 -10.43
C VAL A 19 -22.45 6.51 -11.34
N ARG A 20 -23.15 6.12 -12.41
CA ARG A 20 -22.66 5.14 -13.41
C ARG A 20 -21.48 5.66 -14.25
N ALA A 21 -21.29 6.96 -14.34
CA ALA A 21 -20.11 7.55 -14.98
C ALA A 21 -18.85 7.43 -14.12
N LEU A 22 -19.01 7.33 -12.80
CA LEU A 22 -17.91 7.17 -11.85
C LEU A 22 -17.58 5.70 -11.56
N TRP A 23 -18.57 4.83 -11.61
CA TRP A 23 -18.50 3.44 -11.20
C TRP A 23 -19.30 2.53 -12.16
N ALA A 24 -18.60 1.68 -12.90
CA ALA A 24 -19.23 0.67 -13.75
C ALA A 24 -19.39 -0.69 -13.04
N GLY A 25 -18.74 -0.87 -11.88
CA GLY A 25 -18.77 -2.10 -11.10
C GLY A 25 -17.82 -3.18 -11.58
N ASN A 26 -16.78 -2.84 -12.33
CA ASN A 26 -15.84 -3.82 -12.89
C ASN A 26 -14.34 -3.49 -12.67
N PRO A 27 -13.89 -3.24 -11.43
CA PRO A 27 -12.46 -3.03 -11.14
C PRO A 27 -11.63 -4.28 -11.42
N TRP A 28 -12.24 -5.47 -11.43
CA TRP A 28 -11.56 -6.74 -11.70
C TRP A 28 -10.96 -6.82 -13.10
N ALA A 29 -11.55 -6.17 -14.09
CA ALA A 29 -10.98 -6.09 -15.45
C ALA A 29 -9.59 -5.43 -15.45
N VAL A 30 -9.38 -4.42 -14.61
CA VAL A 30 -8.07 -3.76 -14.45
C VAL A 30 -7.08 -4.70 -13.77
N VAL A 31 -7.52 -5.43 -12.73
CA VAL A 31 -6.70 -6.45 -12.05
C VAL A 31 -6.28 -7.54 -13.03
N GLN A 32 -7.21 -8.09 -13.81
CA GLN A 32 -6.90 -9.12 -14.82
C GLN A 32 -5.85 -8.64 -15.83
N ARG A 33 -5.99 -7.42 -16.32
CA ARG A 33 -4.97 -6.81 -17.19
C ARG A 33 -3.60 -6.75 -16.52
N GLY A 34 -3.55 -6.33 -15.24
CA GLY A 34 -2.34 -6.31 -14.44
C GLY A 34 -1.70 -7.69 -14.30
N LEU A 35 -2.49 -8.71 -14.01
CA LEU A 35 -2.03 -10.11 -13.89
C LEU A 35 -1.49 -10.66 -15.23
N ILE A 36 -2.14 -10.35 -16.35
CA ILE A 36 -1.66 -10.75 -17.68
C ILE A 36 -0.32 -10.07 -17.98
N ALA A 37 -0.20 -8.77 -17.69
CA ALA A 37 1.05 -8.05 -17.87
C ALA A 37 2.17 -8.59 -16.96
N ALA A 38 1.84 -9.02 -15.74
CA ALA A 38 2.80 -9.59 -14.81
C ALA A 38 3.39 -10.94 -15.27
N ARG A 39 2.67 -11.71 -16.09
CA ARG A 39 3.18 -12.99 -16.63
C ARG A 39 4.44 -12.82 -17.50
N SER A 40 4.61 -11.65 -18.10
CA SER A 40 5.81 -11.31 -18.88
C SER A 40 6.93 -10.72 -18.01
N SER A 41 6.66 -10.42 -16.73
CA SER A 41 7.65 -9.88 -15.82
C SER A 41 8.64 -10.95 -15.36
N SER A 42 9.92 -10.55 -15.25
CA SER A 42 10.96 -11.43 -14.75
C SER A 42 10.70 -11.84 -13.30
N TRP A 43 10.98 -13.09 -12.93
CA TRP A 43 10.95 -13.59 -11.56
C TRP A 43 11.84 -12.76 -10.61
N VAL A 44 12.85 -12.09 -11.15
CA VAL A 44 13.72 -11.16 -10.41
C VAL A 44 12.93 -10.04 -9.75
N VAL A 45 11.87 -9.53 -10.41
CA VAL A 45 11.01 -8.48 -9.84
C VAL A 45 10.25 -9.00 -8.63
N ILE A 46 9.81 -10.25 -8.66
CA ILE A 46 9.14 -10.89 -7.52
C ILE A 46 10.15 -11.06 -6.38
N LEU A 47 11.34 -11.55 -6.69
CA LEU A 47 12.37 -11.81 -5.70
C LEU A 47 12.88 -10.53 -5.03
N SER A 48 13.03 -9.41 -5.78
CA SER A 48 13.53 -8.14 -5.24
C SER A 48 12.69 -7.60 -4.09
N GLY A 49 11.37 -7.82 -4.08
CA GLY A 49 10.48 -7.38 -3.00
C GLY A 49 10.73 -8.05 -1.64
N PHE A 50 11.45 -9.18 -1.61
CA PHE A 50 11.82 -9.86 -0.37
C PHE A 50 13.18 -9.45 0.17
N PHE A 51 14.11 -9.07 -0.69
CA PHE A 51 15.50 -8.89 -0.28
C PHE A 51 15.64 -7.78 0.76
N GLU A 52 15.03 -6.64 0.53
CA GLU A 52 15.19 -5.50 1.42
C GLU A 52 14.79 -5.82 2.87
N PRO A 53 13.55 -6.24 3.19
CA PRO A 53 13.15 -6.55 4.56
C PRO A 53 13.92 -7.73 5.17
N VAL A 54 14.31 -8.72 4.38
CA VAL A 54 15.10 -9.86 4.87
C VAL A 54 16.51 -9.43 5.25
N PHE A 55 17.17 -8.63 4.43
CA PHE A 55 18.51 -8.13 4.76
C PHE A 55 18.48 -7.17 5.95
N TYR A 56 17.43 -6.32 6.08
CA TYR A 56 17.26 -5.53 7.29
C TYR A 56 17.09 -6.41 8.53
N LEU A 57 16.26 -7.45 8.44
CA LEU A 57 16.06 -8.39 9.54
C LEU A 57 17.35 -9.11 9.92
N LEU A 58 18.11 -9.60 8.96
CA LEU A 58 19.38 -10.26 9.20
C LEU A 58 20.40 -9.30 9.80
N SER A 59 20.57 -8.13 9.21
CA SER A 59 21.56 -7.14 9.66
C SER A 59 21.23 -6.59 11.05
N MET A 60 19.99 -6.12 11.24
CA MET A 60 19.58 -5.52 12.51
C MET A 60 19.22 -6.60 13.55
N GLY A 61 18.49 -7.65 13.17
CA GLY A 61 18.06 -8.70 14.08
C GLY A 61 19.23 -9.51 14.65
N ILE A 62 20.20 -9.89 13.82
CA ILE A 62 21.38 -10.63 14.26
C ILE A 62 22.46 -9.66 14.76
N GLY A 63 22.79 -8.62 13.96
CA GLY A 63 23.88 -7.70 14.26
C GLY A 63 23.64 -6.87 15.52
N LEU A 64 22.51 -6.15 15.60
CA LEU A 64 22.17 -5.35 16.78
C LEU A 64 21.48 -6.18 17.87
N GLY A 65 20.79 -7.27 17.53
CA GLY A 65 20.07 -8.10 18.48
C GLY A 65 20.96 -8.60 19.63
N ALA A 66 22.20 -8.98 19.32
CA ALA A 66 23.19 -9.42 20.33
C ALA A 66 23.60 -8.28 21.29
N LEU A 67 23.52 -7.02 20.86
CA LEU A 67 23.90 -5.85 21.67
C LEU A 67 22.72 -5.29 22.46
N VAL A 68 21.53 -5.31 21.88
CA VAL A 68 20.30 -4.70 22.48
C VAL A 68 19.65 -5.67 23.45
N GLY A 69 19.67 -6.97 23.18
CA GLY A 69 18.98 -7.98 23.99
C GLY A 69 17.46 -7.91 23.84
N ASP A 70 16.73 -8.05 24.96
CA ASP A 70 15.28 -8.04 24.98
C ASP A 70 14.70 -6.62 25.04
N VAL A 71 13.63 -6.40 24.29
CA VAL A 71 12.89 -5.14 24.22
C VAL A 71 11.51 -5.31 24.83
N ARG A 72 11.12 -4.37 25.71
CA ARG A 72 9.79 -4.35 26.30
C ARG A 72 8.78 -3.79 25.32
N VAL A 73 7.77 -4.60 24.98
CA VAL A 73 6.67 -4.24 24.08
C VAL A 73 5.46 -3.72 24.86
N SER A 74 5.18 -4.32 26.02
CA SER A 74 4.13 -3.87 26.96
C SER A 74 4.59 -4.05 28.41
N ALA A 75 3.72 -3.74 29.38
CA ALA A 75 4.06 -3.88 30.79
C ALA A 75 4.55 -5.28 31.15
N ASP A 76 3.93 -6.32 30.54
CA ASP A 76 4.15 -7.73 30.89
C ASP A 76 4.83 -8.53 29.78
N VAL A 77 5.13 -7.91 28.62
CA VAL A 77 5.68 -8.61 27.44
C VAL A 77 7.02 -8.01 27.05
N SER A 78 8.07 -8.83 27.14
CA SER A 78 9.41 -8.54 26.62
C SER A 78 9.76 -9.56 25.55
N VAL A 79 10.35 -9.14 24.46
CA VAL A 79 10.67 -9.98 23.31
C VAL A 79 12.10 -9.73 22.81
N PRO A 80 12.78 -10.71 22.20
CA PRO A 80 14.07 -10.49 21.55
C PRO A 80 13.98 -9.34 20.54
N TYR A 81 15.06 -8.56 20.39
CA TYR A 81 15.08 -7.43 19.48
C TYR A 81 14.66 -7.78 18.04
N ALA A 82 15.07 -8.95 17.54
CA ALA A 82 14.64 -9.44 16.22
C ALA A 82 13.11 -9.61 16.11
N ALA A 83 12.46 -10.13 17.16
CA ALA A 83 11.01 -10.27 17.23
C ALA A 83 10.29 -8.91 17.40
N TYR A 84 10.99 -7.90 17.93
CA TYR A 84 10.49 -6.53 18.02
C TYR A 84 10.48 -5.82 16.64
N ILE A 85 11.57 -5.96 15.85
CA ILE A 85 11.70 -5.26 14.58
C ILE A 85 11.01 -5.96 13.41
N ALA A 86 10.88 -7.29 13.42
CA ALA A 86 10.33 -8.05 12.31
C ALA A 86 8.90 -7.61 11.94
N PRO A 87 7.94 -7.42 12.86
CA PRO A 87 6.63 -6.85 12.57
C PRO A 87 6.68 -5.46 11.95
N ALA A 88 7.62 -4.62 12.42
CA ALA A 88 7.81 -3.28 11.88
C ALA A 88 8.34 -3.33 10.44
N LEU A 89 9.30 -4.20 10.13
CA LEU A 89 9.79 -4.42 8.77
C LEU A 89 8.70 -4.94 7.83
N LEU A 90 7.80 -5.78 8.34
CA LEU A 90 6.62 -6.22 7.57
C LEU A 90 5.68 -5.05 7.24
N ALA A 91 5.42 -4.15 8.20
CA ALA A 91 4.62 -2.94 7.98
C ALA A 91 5.30 -1.99 6.96
N VAL A 92 6.61 -1.80 7.07
CA VAL A 92 7.41 -0.97 6.15
C VAL A 92 7.41 -1.57 4.75
N SER A 93 7.56 -2.87 4.62
CA SER A 93 7.49 -3.56 3.33
C SER A 93 6.13 -3.37 2.66
N ALA A 94 5.03 -3.48 3.43
CA ALA A 94 3.68 -3.22 2.95
C ALA A 94 3.51 -1.77 2.47
N MET A 95 4.01 -0.80 3.24
CA MET A 95 4.01 0.62 2.88
C MET A 95 4.82 0.87 1.60
N ASN A 96 6.08 0.44 1.56
CA ASN A 96 6.98 0.68 0.42
C ASN A 96 6.41 0.07 -0.87
N GLY A 97 5.95 -1.19 -0.80
CA GLY A 97 5.32 -1.86 -1.94
C GLY A 97 4.09 -1.13 -2.43
N ALA A 98 3.19 -0.75 -1.53
CA ALA A 98 1.97 -0.03 -1.86
C ALA A 98 2.25 1.35 -2.48
N ILE A 99 3.17 2.11 -1.90
CA ILE A 99 3.56 3.43 -2.43
C ILE A 99 4.25 3.29 -3.78
N TYR A 100 5.21 2.38 -3.92
CA TYR A 100 5.88 2.17 -5.20
C TYR A 100 4.89 1.89 -6.33
N ASP A 101 3.93 0.98 -6.10
CA ASP A 101 2.93 0.63 -7.09
C ASP A 101 1.94 1.75 -7.39
N SER A 102 1.48 2.45 -6.36
CA SER A 102 0.50 3.53 -6.50
C SER A 102 1.09 4.85 -6.96
N THR A 103 2.42 4.99 -6.94
CA THR A 103 3.10 6.22 -7.40
C THR A 103 3.85 5.98 -8.70
N TRP A 104 4.95 5.24 -8.71
CA TRP A 104 5.78 5.02 -9.91
C TRP A 104 5.00 4.38 -11.04
N ASN A 105 4.36 3.24 -10.79
CA ASN A 105 3.62 2.53 -11.84
C ASN A 105 2.41 3.34 -12.33
N VAL A 106 1.68 3.99 -11.41
CA VAL A 106 0.53 4.83 -11.77
C VAL A 106 0.99 6.06 -12.55
N PHE A 107 2.07 6.72 -12.15
CA PHE A 107 2.61 7.88 -12.83
C PHE A 107 3.01 7.56 -14.28
N PHE A 108 3.72 6.45 -14.50
CA PHE A 108 4.10 6.02 -15.84
C PHE A 108 2.88 5.65 -16.70
N LYS A 109 1.89 4.96 -16.14
CA LYS A 109 0.65 4.61 -16.83
C LYS A 109 -0.19 5.84 -17.18
N LEU A 110 -0.21 6.84 -16.30
CA LEU A 110 -0.97 8.08 -16.46
C LEU A 110 -0.33 9.00 -17.51
N ASN A 111 0.98 9.30 -17.35
CA ASN A 111 1.63 10.37 -18.11
C ASN A 111 2.32 9.90 -19.39
N TYR A 112 2.95 8.71 -19.38
CA TYR A 112 3.70 8.20 -20.52
C TYR A 112 2.96 7.14 -21.31
N GLY A 113 2.36 6.18 -20.63
CA GLY A 113 1.65 5.08 -21.28
C GLY A 113 0.23 5.43 -21.74
N LYS A 114 -0.32 6.54 -21.26
CA LYS A 114 -1.71 7.00 -21.52
C LYS A 114 -2.76 5.88 -21.39
N LEU A 115 -2.46 4.89 -20.54
CA LEU A 115 -3.29 3.70 -20.42
C LEU A 115 -4.67 4.02 -19.83
N TYR A 116 -4.75 5.03 -18.97
CA TYR A 116 -6.02 5.41 -18.35
C TYR A 116 -6.96 6.10 -19.33
N GLU A 117 -6.43 6.84 -20.33
CA GLU A 117 -7.24 7.36 -21.44
C GLU A 117 -7.95 6.23 -22.18
N GLY A 118 -7.19 5.17 -22.53
CA GLY A 118 -7.76 3.99 -23.18
C GLY A 118 -8.76 3.22 -22.32
N MET A 119 -8.50 3.08 -21.00
CA MET A 119 -9.43 2.41 -20.08
C MET A 119 -10.72 3.20 -19.90
N LEU A 120 -10.64 4.50 -19.73
CA LEU A 120 -11.80 5.38 -19.52
C LEU A 120 -12.58 5.66 -20.82
N ALA A 121 -12.01 5.35 -21.99
CA ALA A 121 -12.73 5.31 -23.27
C ALA A 121 -13.64 4.07 -23.39
N THR A 122 -13.49 3.08 -22.52
CA THR A 122 -14.36 1.90 -22.43
C THR A 122 -15.53 2.14 -21.46
N SER A 123 -16.18 1.07 -21.00
CA SER A 123 -17.25 1.16 -19.99
C SER A 123 -16.73 1.38 -18.57
N LEU A 124 -15.41 1.43 -18.32
CA LEU A 124 -14.83 1.59 -16.99
C LEU A 124 -14.98 3.03 -16.48
N GLY A 125 -15.30 3.18 -15.20
CA GLY A 125 -15.31 4.48 -14.52
C GLY A 125 -13.97 4.79 -13.80
N PRO A 126 -13.73 6.07 -13.42
CA PRO A 126 -12.53 6.45 -12.68
C PRO A 126 -12.31 5.67 -11.38
N LEU A 127 -13.39 5.32 -10.67
CA LEU A 127 -13.33 4.53 -9.46
C LEU A 127 -12.95 3.08 -9.75
N ASP A 128 -13.41 2.51 -10.88
CA ASP A 128 -13.02 1.15 -11.28
C ASP A 128 -11.51 1.06 -11.57
N VAL A 129 -10.97 2.08 -12.24
CA VAL A 129 -9.52 2.16 -12.51
C VAL A 129 -8.74 2.30 -11.21
N ALA A 130 -9.16 3.22 -10.32
CA ALA A 130 -8.51 3.44 -9.04
C ALA A 130 -8.48 2.18 -8.17
N LEU A 131 -9.64 1.57 -7.95
CA LEU A 131 -9.76 0.34 -7.16
C LEU A 131 -9.04 -0.84 -7.81
N GLY A 132 -9.10 -0.97 -9.13
CA GLY A 132 -8.44 -2.07 -9.83
C GLY A 132 -6.92 -2.01 -9.75
N GLU A 133 -6.32 -0.84 -9.90
CA GLU A 133 -4.87 -0.65 -9.71
C GLU A 133 -4.45 -0.91 -8.25
N ILE A 134 -5.22 -0.39 -7.29
CA ILE A 134 -4.97 -0.64 -5.87
C ILE A 134 -5.10 -2.13 -5.55
N LEU A 135 -6.17 -2.81 -5.99
CA LEU A 135 -6.36 -4.24 -5.76
C LEU A 135 -5.22 -5.08 -6.36
N TYR A 136 -4.72 -4.71 -7.54
CA TYR A 136 -3.56 -5.37 -8.14
C TYR A 136 -2.30 -5.19 -7.28
N ALA A 137 -2.05 -3.97 -6.79
CA ALA A 137 -0.94 -3.68 -5.88
C ALA A 137 -1.06 -4.47 -4.56
N LEU A 138 -2.28 -4.60 -4.01
CA LEU A 138 -2.54 -5.41 -2.81
C LEU A 138 -2.24 -6.89 -3.01
N LEU A 139 -2.63 -7.47 -4.16
CA LEU A 139 -2.33 -8.87 -4.47
C LEU A 139 -0.82 -9.13 -4.51
N ARG A 140 -0.06 -8.21 -5.10
CA ARG A 140 1.40 -8.30 -5.17
C ARG A 140 2.04 -8.10 -3.80
N GLY A 141 1.58 -7.10 -3.06
CA GLY A 141 2.04 -6.84 -1.69
C GLY A 141 1.74 -8.00 -0.75
N LEU A 142 0.57 -8.64 -0.87
CA LEU A 142 0.22 -9.82 -0.09
C LEU A 142 1.16 -10.99 -0.36
N LEU A 143 1.55 -11.21 -1.62
CA LEU A 143 2.51 -12.25 -1.98
C LEU A 143 3.86 -12.04 -1.27
N TYR A 144 4.36 -10.79 -1.26
CA TYR A 144 5.58 -10.44 -0.56
C TYR A 144 5.45 -10.60 0.96
N ALA A 145 4.34 -10.14 1.53
CA ALA A 145 4.06 -10.28 2.95
C ALA A 145 3.97 -11.75 3.40
N CYS A 146 3.33 -12.61 2.59
CA CYS A 146 3.29 -14.06 2.87
C CYS A 146 4.70 -14.65 2.91
N GLY A 147 5.56 -14.31 1.95
CA GLY A 147 6.92 -14.80 1.94
C GLY A 147 7.73 -14.32 3.14
N PHE A 148 7.64 -13.04 3.50
CA PHE A 148 8.30 -12.51 4.69
C PHE A 148 7.76 -13.13 5.98
N MET A 149 6.46 -13.34 6.07
CA MET A 149 5.81 -14.03 7.19
C MET A 149 6.31 -15.47 7.35
N ILE A 150 6.54 -16.19 6.24
CA ILE A 150 7.15 -17.54 6.28
C ILE A 150 8.57 -17.46 6.85
N ILE A 151 9.36 -16.49 6.46
CA ILE A 151 10.71 -16.27 7.01
C ILE A 151 10.65 -15.98 8.51
N MET A 152 9.74 -15.11 8.94
CA MET A 152 9.50 -14.83 10.36
C MET A 152 9.11 -16.10 11.13
N GLN A 153 8.28 -16.97 10.52
CA GLN A 153 7.86 -18.21 11.14
C GLN A 153 9.03 -19.20 11.29
N ILE A 154 9.84 -19.37 10.26
CA ILE A 154 11.03 -20.25 10.29
C ILE A 154 12.05 -19.73 11.31
N ALA A 155 12.20 -18.41 11.43
CA ALA A 155 13.09 -17.77 12.41
C ALA A 155 12.53 -17.76 13.85
N GLY A 156 11.31 -18.27 14.09
CA GLY A 156 10.68 -18.30 15.42
C GLY A 156 10.28 -16.91 15.94
N LEU A 157 10.06 -15.93 15.06
CA LEU A 157 9.76 -14.54 15.42
C LEU A 157 8.26 -14.26 15.55
N ASN A 158 7.40 -15.18 15.13
CA ASN A 158 5.95 -15.12 15.30
C ASN A 158 5.59 -15.78 16.65
N LEU A 159 5.50 -14.97 17.70
CA LEU A 159 5.36 -15.46 19.07
C LEU A 159 3.90 -15.78 19.44
N ALA A 160 2.92 -15.19 18.74
CA ALA A 160 1.50 -15.39 18.99
C ALA A 160 0.84 -16.26 17.90
N ALA A 161 -0.16 -17.06 18.31
CA ALA A 161 -0.98 -17.82 17.37
C ALA A 161 -1.75 -16.95 16.37
N THR A 162 -2.00 -15.70 16.72
CA THR A 162 -2.68 -14.68 15.89
C THR A 162 -1.77 -14.05 14.83
N ALA A 163 -0.49 -14.42 14.75
CA ALA A 163 0.45 -13.86 13.78
C ALA A 163 -0.07 -13.94 12.33
N ILE A 164 -0.83 -14.98 11.98
CA ILE A 164 -1.44 -15.10 10.64
C ILE A 164 -2.41 -13.95 10.32
N LEU A 165 -3.05 -13.36 11.32
CA LEU A 165 -3.94 -12.19 11.15
C LEU A 165 -3.16 -10.93 10.79
N ALA A 166 -1.84 -10.90 10.99
CA ALA A 166 -1.00 -9.80 10.53
C ALA A 166 -1.06 -9.61 9.01
N LEU A 167 -1.39 -10.66 8.23
CA LEU A 167 -1.61 -10.52 6.78
C LEU A 167 -2.82 -9.63 6.47
N SER A 168 -3.88 -9.68 7.29
CA SER A 168 -5.02 -8.76 7.13
C SER A 168 -4.64 -7.32 7.46
N ALA A 169 -3.79 -7.11 8.48
CA ALA A 169 -3.25 -5.80 8.81
C ALA A 169 -2.34 -5.26 7.69
N VAL A 170 -1.50 -6.12 7.08
CA VAL A 170 -0.69 -5.79 5.90
C VAL A 170 -1.57 -5.29 4.75
N LEU A 171 -2.66 -5.99 4.45
CA LEU A 171 -3.60 -5.55 3.40
C LEU A 171 -4.22 -4.19 3.71
N LEU A 172 -4.60 -3.97 4.97
CA LEU A 172 -5.17 -2.70 5.42
C LEU A 172 -4.15 -1.55 5.28
N ILE A 173 -2.89 -1.77 5.70
CA ILE A 173 -1.78 -0.83 5.58
C ILE A 173 -1.53 -0.53 4.10
N ALA A 174 -1.36 -1.56 3.29
CA ALA A 174 -1.10 -1.41 1.86
C ALA A 174 -2.23 -0.66 1.16
N PHE A 175 -3.50 -0.94 1.50
CA PHE A 175 -4.64 -0.22 0.94
C PHE A 175 -4.61 1.28 1.32
N GLY A 176 -4.36 1.59 2.59
CA GLY A 176 -4.22 2.98 3.06
C GLY A 176 -3.16 3.74 2.26
N PHE A 177 -1.95 3.20 2.20
CA PHE A 177 -0.84 3.84 1.49
C PHE A 177 -1.03 3.86 -0.04
N ALA A 178 -1.60 2.81 -0.65
CA ALA A 178 -1.88 2.79 -2.07
C ALA A 178 -2.93 3.83 -2.46
N SER A 179 -3.99 3.99 -1.67
CA SER A 179 -5.04 4.97 -1.95
C SER A 179 -4.53 6.41 -1.86
N LEU A 180 -3.72 6.74 -0.84
CA LEU A 180 -3.07 8.06 -0.74
C LEU A 180 -2.00 8.25 -1.82
N GLY A 181 -1.16 7.25 -2.07
CA GLY A 181 -0.14 7.30 -3.11
C GLY A 181 -0.75 7.60 -4.47
N MET A 182 -1.82 6.91 -4.84
CA MET A 182 -2.54 7.16 -6.09
C MET A 182 -3.19 8.55 -6.14
N ALA A 183 -3.75 9.02 -5.02
CA ALA A 183 -4.29 10.36 -4.91
C ALA A 183 -3.20 11.41 -5.18
N VAL A 184 -2.07 11.34 -4.48
CA VAL A 184 -0.93 12.27 -4.66
C VAL A 184 -0.40 12.21 -6.09
N THR A 185 -0.19 11.01 -6.64
CA THR A 185 0.34 10.81 -8.00
C THR A 185 -0.56 11.42 -9.07
N SER A 186 -1.87 11.40 -8.89
CA SER A 186 -2.81 12.00 -9.84
C SER A 186 -2.66 13.53 -9.99
N TYR A 187 -2.00 14.20 -9.02
CA TYR A 187 -1.66 15.63 -9.09
C TYR A 187 -0.25 15.91 -9.61
N MET A 188 0.60 14.88 -9.73
CA MET A 188 1.98 15.03 -10.19
C MET A 188 2.03 15.29 -11.71
N LYS A 189 2.82 16.27 -12.12
CA LYS A 189 3.01 16.63 -13.53
C LYS A 189 4.36 16.19 -14.08
N THR A 190 5.37 16.08 -13.21
CA THR A 190 6.75 15.79 -13.59
C THR A 190 7.32 14.69 -12.72
N PHE A 191 8.29 13.97 -13.25
CA PHE A 191 8.98 12.89 -12.54
C PHE A 191 9.67 13.37 -11.25
N GLN A 192 10.20 14.58 -11.23
CA GLN A 192 10.86 15.17 -10.06
C GLN A 192 9.97 15.27 -8.81
N HIS A 193 8.64 15.30 -8.99
CA HIS A 193 7.72 15.26 -7.84
C HIS A 193 7.79 13.94 -7.05
N MET A 194 8.37 12.87 -7.61
CA MET A 194 8.59 11.61 -6.90
C MET A 194 9.58 11.75 -5.75
N ASP A 195 10.53 12.68 -5.84
CA ASP A 195 11.53 12.91 -4.79
C ASP A 195 10.86 13.39 -3.48
N TRP A 196 9.76 14.14 -3.56
CA TRP A 196 9.00 14.55 -2.38
C TRP A 196 8.44 13.36 -1.60
N ILE A 197 8.07 12.29 -2.30
CA ILE A 197 7.58 11.06 -1.64
C ILE A 197 8.72 10.46 -0.80
N ASN A 198 9.91 10.33 -1.37
CA ASN A 198 11.07 9.77 -0.67
C ASN A 198 11.48 10.61 0.55
N ILE A 199 11.39 11.96 0.44
CA ILE A 199 11.65 12.89 1.56
C ILE A 199 10.69 12.66 2.72
N VAL A 200 9.44 12.27 2.46
CA VAL A 200 8.45 11.97 3.51
C VAL A 200 8.61 10.54 4.05
N LEU A 201 8.90 9.57 3.18
CA LEU A 201 8.97 8.17 3.57
C LEU A 201 10.14 7.87 4.52
N LEU A 202 11.30 8.48 4.29
CA LEU A 202 12.48 8.22 5.11
C LEU A 202 12.29 8.63 6.58
N PRO A 203 11.87 9.86 6.90
CA PRO A 203 11.55 10.22 8.29
C PRO A 203 10.44 9.36 8.88
N MET A 204 9.41 9.06 8.11
CA MET A 204 8.32 8.20 8.55
C MET A 204 8.82 6.80 8.92
N PHE A 205 9.73 6.20 8.14
CA PHE A 205 10.37 4.94 8.49
C PHE A 205 11.18 5.04 9.78
N LEU A 206 12.03 6.05 9.92
CA LEU A 206 12.94 6.18 11.06
C LEU A 206 12.20 6.48 12.38
N PHE A 207 11.14 7.27 12.32
CA PHE A 207 10.46 7.77 13.53
C PHE A 207 9.13 7.06 13.85
N SER A 208 8.71 6.02 13.11
CA SER A 208 7.45 5.30 13.42
C SER A 208 7.60 4.14 14.43
N ALA A 209 8.52 4.23 15.38
CA ALA A 209 8.83 3.17 16.34
C ALA A 209 9.17 1.82 15.67
N THR A 210 9.78 1.88 14.49
CA THR A 210 10.22 0.72 13.72
C THR A 210 11.43 0.04 14.35
N LEU A 211 12.45 0.83 14.67
CA LEU A 211 13.73 0.33 15.19
C LEU A 211 13.86 0.49 16.70
N TYR A 212 13.18 1.47 17.30
CA TYR A 212 13.26 1.80 18.71
C TYR A 212 11.87 1.98 19.32
N PRO A 213 11.66 1.59 20.59
CA PRO A 213 10.41 1.86 21.29
C PRO A 213 10.10 3.36 21.37
N ILE A 214 8.83 3.72 21.21
CA ILE A 214 8.39 5.11 21.27
C ILE A 214 8.75 5.79 22.60
N ALA A 215 8.84 5.02 23.69
CA ALA A 215 9.15 5.52 25.05
C ALA A 215 10.55 6.16 25.19
N ILE A 216 11.47 5.91 24.24
CA ILE A 216 12.81 6.51 24.24
C ILE A 216 12.75 8.01 23.89
N TYR A 217 11.73 8.41 23.11
CA TYR A 217 11.62 9.78 22.63
C TYR A 217 10.99 10.72 23.65
N PRO A 218 11.37 12.02 23.64
CA PRO A 218 10.66 13.05 24.41
C PRO A 218 9.17 13.09 24.07
N GLN A 219 8.31 13.47 25.03
CA GLN A 219 6.86 13.39 24.90
C GLN A 219 6.30 14.14 23.68
N TRP A 220 6.87 15.29 23.33
CA TRP A 220 6.44 16.05 22.15
C TRP A 220 6.75 15.32 20.82
N ILE A 221 7.87 14.59 20.74
CA ILE A 221 8.20 13.75 19.58
C ILE A 221 7.25 12.54 19.51
N GLN A 222 6.91 11.94 20.66
CA GLN A 222 5.95 10.82 20.69
C GLN A 222 4.61 11.24 20.06
N SER A 223 4.12 12.44 20.37
CA SER A 223 2.87 12.95 19.77
C SER A 223 2.95 13.09 18.24
N VAL A 224 4.10 13.49 17.71
CA VAL A 224 4.34 13.55 16.25
C VAL A 224 4.40 12.15 15.65
N ILE A 225 5.11 11.23 16.31
CA ILE A 225 5.20 9.82 15.87
C ILE A 225 3.83 9.18 15.80
N MET A 226 2.98 9.39 16.81
CA MET A 226 1.62 8.86 16.86
C MET A 226 0.70 9.40 15.75
N ALA A 227 1.05 10.53 15.13
CA ALA A 227 0.33 11.05 13.97
C ALA A 227 0.73 10.35 12.65
N PHE A 228 1.87 9.65 12.61
CA PHE A 228 2.33 8.99 11.39
C PHE A 228 1.52 7.73 11.07
N PRO A 229 1.06 7.58 9.81
CA PRO A 229 0.34 6.39 9.39
C PRO A 229 1.10 5.09 9.66
N LEU A 230 2.39 5.08 9.40
CA LEU A 230 3.22 3.89 9.56
C LEU A 230 3.27 3.41 11.01
N TRP A 231 3.28 4.32 11.99
CA TRP A 231 3.26 3.95 13.40
C TRP A 231 2.04 3.10 13.75
N HIS A 232 0.85 3.49 13.28
CA HIS A 232 -0.38 2.72 13.47
C HIS A 232 -0.27 1.31 12.88
N GLY A 233 0.36 1.17 11.71
CA GLY A 233 0.58 -0.12 11.07
C GLY A 233 1.55 -1.01 11.83
N VAL A 234 2.65 -0.42 12.28
CA VAL A 234 3.68 -1.12 13.09
C VAL A 234 3.08 -1.67 14.38
N GLU A 235 2.34 -0.83 15.13
CA GLU A 235 1.72 -1.24 16.39
C GLU A 235 0.65 -2.34 16.16
N LEU A 236 -0.14 -2.22 15.08
CA LEU A 236 -1.16 -3.23 14.76
C LEU A 236 -0.53 -4.58 14.44
N ILE A 237 0.49 -4.64 13.58
CA ILE A 237 1.16 -5.89 13.23
C ILE A 237 1.92 -6.44 14.45
N ARG A 238 2.59 -5.59 15.22
CA ARG A 238 3.33 -5.98 16.42
C ARG A 238 2.40 -6.62 17.45
N ALA A 239 1.25 -6.03 17.73
CA ALA A 239 0.27 -6.60 18.64
C ALA A 239 -0.19 -8.00 18.20
N LEU A 240 -0.43 -8.21 16.89
CA LEU A 240 -0.87 -9.48 16.33
C LEU A 240 0.22 -10.57 16.35
N THR A 241 1.49 -10.21 16.22
CA THR A 241 2.61 -11.15 16.15
C THR A 241 3.21 -11.46 17.52
N THR A 242 3.13 -10.54 18.47
CA THR A 242 3.67 -10.72 19.84
C THR A 242 2.62 -11.09 20.87
N GLY A 243 1.32 -10.93 20.55
CA GLY A 243 0.22 -11.16 21.49
C GLY A 243 -0.04 -10.01 22.48
N ALA A 244 0.61 -8.87 22.31
CA ALA A 244 0.41 -7.66 23.13
C ALA A 244 -0.84 -6.89 22.72
N TYR A 245 -2.02 -7.48 22.92
CA TYR A 245 -3.28 -6.87 22.48
C TYR A 245 -3.67 -5.68 23.33
N SER A 246 -4.22 -4.66 22.68
CA SER A 246 -4.76 -3.46 23.32
C SER A 246 -6.03 -2.99 22.59
N THR A 247 -6.92 -2.31 23.32
CA THR A 247 -8.09 -1.63 22.72
C THR A 247 -7.70 -0.55 21.71
N ALA A 248 -6.47 -0.04 21.79
CA ALA A 248 -5.91 0.89 20.81
C ALA A 248 -5.88 0.33 19.37
N MET A 249 -5.87 -1.00 19.20
CA MET A 249 -5.92 -1.64 17.86
C MET A 249 -7.12 -1.18 17.03
N ILE A 250 -8.27 -0.91 17.68
CA ILE A 250 -9.46 -0.39 16.98
C ILE A 250 -9.18 0.99 16.38
N TRP A 251 -8.46 1.85 17.09
CA TRP A 251 -8.08 3.18 16.59
C TRP A 251 -7.11 3.09 15.41
N HIS A 252 -6.17 2.15 15.44
CA HIS A 252 -5.25 1.91 14.32
C HIS A 252 -6.01 1.47 13.07
N VAL A 253 -6.98 0.57 13.21
CA VAL A 253 -7.85 0.15 12.09
C VAL A 253 -8.69 1.32 11.56
N LEU A 254 -9.35 2.08 12.44
CA LEU A 254 -10.16 3.24 12.06
C LEU A 254 -9.33 4.30 11.32
N TYR A 255 -8.09 4.53 11.76
CA TYR A 255 -7.17 5.44 11.09
C TYR A 255 -6.95 5.04 9.62
N TYR A 256 -6.68 3.76 9.35
CA TYR A 256 -6.50 3.28 7.99
C TYR A 256 -7.79 3.30 7.17
N VAL A 257 -8.93 2.99 7.76
CA VAL A 257 -10.24 3.09 7.07
C VAL A 257 -10.50 4.54 6.63
N ALA A 258 -10.24 5.51 7.51
CA ALA A 258 -10.35 6.93 7.16
C ALA A 258 -9.36 7.33 6.05
N MET A 259 -8.11 6.87 6.15
CA MET A 259 -7.06 7.11 5.16
C MET A 259 -7.43 6.56 3.77
N ILE A 260 -7.99 5.34 3.71
CA ILE A 260 -8.50 4.73 2.49
C ILE A 260 -9.63 5.57 1.89
N GLY A 261 -10.62 5.94 2.71
CA GLY A 261 -11.75 6.75 2.27
C GLY A 261 -11.31 8.08 1.65
N VAL A 262 -10.43 8.80 2.34
CA VAL A 262 -9.85 10.07 1.86
C VAL A 262 -9.10 9.86 0.53
N GLY A 263 -8.20 8.87 0.47
CA GLY A 263 -7.41 8.58 -0.74
C GLY A 263 -8.29 8.26 -1.95
N LEU A 264 -9.29 7.38 -1.80
CA LEU A 264 -10.21 7.01 -2.88
C LEU A 264 -11.05 8.20 -3.37
N VAL A 265 -11.56 9.03 -2.46
CA VAL A 265 -12.33 10.23 -2.83
C VAL A 265 -11.49 11.19 -3.65
N PHE A 266 -10.27 11.50 -3.19
CA PHE A 266 -9.38 12.42 -3.92
C PHE A 266 -8.95 11.85 -5.28
N THR A 267 -8.56 10.57 -5.34
CA THR A 267 -8.20 9.90 -6.59
C THR A 267 -9.34 9.93 -7.60
N THR A 268 -10.54 9.53 -7.17
CA THR A 268 -11.72 9.45 -8.07
C THR A 268 -12.10 10.84 -8.60
N LYS A 269 -12.12 11.86 -7.73
CA LYS A 269 -12.41 13.24 -8.14
C LYS A 269 -11.38 13.74 -9.15
N ARG A 270 -10.11 13.45 -8.93
CA ARG A 270 -9.04 13.92 -9.82
C ARG A 270 -9.03 13.20 -11.17
N LEU A 271 -9.19 11.88 -11.19
CA LEU A 271 -9.29 11.13 -12.44
C LEU A 271 -10.51 11.57 -13.24
N ARG A 272 -11.64 11.83 -12.57
CA ARG A 272 -12.81 12.42 -13.24
C ARG A 272 -12.48 13.74 -13.92
N ALA A 273 -11.89 14.68 -13.19
CA ALA A 273 -11.52 16.00 -13.71
C ALA A 273 -10.46 15.96 -14.84
N LEU A 274 -9.64 14.90 -14.89
CA LEU A 274 -8.61 14.75 -15.93
C LEU A 274 -9.16 14.17 -17.24
N PHE A 275 -10.20 13.35 -17.19
CA PHE A 275 -10.62 12.54 -18.33
C PHE A 275 -12.09 12.66 -18.72
N LEU A 276 -12.95 13.19 -17.84
CA LEU A 276 -14.39 13.25 -18.09
C LEU A 276 -14.96 14.69 -18.11
N ASP A 277 -14.28 15.64 -17.51
CA ASP A 277 -14.60 17.08 -17.54
C ASP A 277 -13.69 17.79 -18.57
#